data_77ac9e76abd27e2c9cefc4ff0b514f81
#
_entry.id   77ac9e76abd27e2c9cefc4ff0b514f81
#
_cell.length_a   1.000
_cell.length_b   1.000
_cell.length_c   1.000
_cell.angle_alpha   90.00
_cell.angle_beta   90.00
_cell.angle_gamma   90.00
#
_symmetry.space_group_name_H-M   'P 1'
#
loop_
_entity.id
_entity.type
_entity.pdbx_description
1 polymer ?
#
loop_
_entity_poly.entity_id
_entity_poly.type
_entity_poly.pdbx_seq_one_letter_code
_entity_poly.pdbx_strand_id
1 'polypeptide(L)'
;MQTIRQAFILLRQNPLLSTIFILGTAFAITMIMAIVITWQMKYADIEPEVNRNRSLYISKMHLLGKENKNWNNYTACSPAFMKNCVQPLPEVEACTAFVPATVALVSMPDGTNAVKVDAMETDPGFWKVFRMQFVAGRGFDDSDRGGDVSAIVVAASVARKLFGTTDAVGKTVLLNRNEARICGVVKDVSVIAKDAYAQVWRMYPAKLQDATSIWSYAQSHTVVALARSSEDIPAIRQGIAKRVKDINAVQAETLMDIMEQPDEIVAHVNHVWANVGPDLRMLYIQYALALLIVLLVPSLNLCGLSNNRMQQRISELGVRKAFGATRGVLIRQILNENLVLTLIGGAVGLVFSYLAVYGMRTWLFTNNQNTGTSGEFDLSMSVLFSPTVFCLAFLFCLVINLLSAGLPTWLAARHTIVDSLNDK
;
A
#
# COMPACT_ATOMS: atom_id res chain seq x y z
N MET A 1 -13.86 38.77 3.16
CA MET A 1 -12.70 39.37 3.80
C MET A 1 -12.88 39.67 5.30
N GLN A 2 -14.04 40.14 5.77
CA GLN A 2 -14.28 40.44 7.21
C GLN A 2 -14.14 39.20 8.12
N THR A 3 -14.62 38.01 7.70
CA THR A 3 -14.56 36.77 8.47
C THR A 3 -13.14 36.25 8.71
N ILE A 4 -12.26 36.31 7.69
CA ILE A 4 -10.85 35.91 7.83
C ILE A 4 -10.12 36.84 8.79
N ARG A 5 -10.34 38.16 8.67
CA ARG A 5 -9.76 39.18 9.58
C ARG A 5 -10.23 38.98 11.03
N GLN A 6 -11.50 38.63 11.21
CA GLN A 6 -12.04 38.30 12.55
C GLN A 6 -11.42 37.02 13.12
N ALA A 7 -11.24 35.97 12.33
CA ALA A 7 -10.57 34.76 12.78
C ALA A 7 -9.11 35.01 13.22
N PHE A 8 -8.37 35.85 12.50
CA PHE A 8 -7.01 36.26 12.91
C PHE A 8 -6.98 37.11 14.19
N ILE A 9 -7.96 37.97 14.39
CA ILE A 9 -8.08 38.75 15.64
C ILE A 9 -8.34 37.81 16.82
N LEU A 10 -9.18 36.80 16.63
CA LEU A 10 -9.49 35.78 17.64
C LEU A 10 -8.31 34.86 17.97
N LEU A 11 -7.48 34.52 16.99
CA LEU A 11 -6.21 33.81 17.22
C LEU A 11 -5.30 34.62 18.17
N ARG A 12 -5.29 35.93 18.05
CA ARG A 12 -4.51 36.82 18.93
C ARG A 12 -5.11 37.02 20.32
N GLN A 13 -6.44 37.02 20.46
CA GLN A 13 -7.12 37.19 21.73
C GLN A 13 -6.99 36.01 22.68
N ASN A 14 -7.01 34.76 22.13
CA ASN A 14 -6.87 33.54 22.91
C ASN A 14 -5.86 32.59 22.23
N PRO A 15 -4.56 32.92 22.26
CA PRO A 15 -3.54 32.18 21.48
C PRO A 15 -3.40 30.74 21.91
N LEU A 16 -3.47 30.44 23.22
CA LEU A 16 -3.32 29.10 23.76
C LEU A 16 -4.43 28.18 23.31
N LEU A 17 -5.69 28.56 23.44
CA LEU A 17 -6.84 27.75 23.00
C LEU A 17 -6.87 27.55 21.48
N SER A 18 -6.50 28.59 20.73
CA SER A 18 -6.44 28.52 19.27
C SER A 18 -5.32 27.58 18.77
N THR A 19 -4.14 27.64 19.42
CA THR A 19 -3.03 26.75 19.13
C THR A 19 -3.39 25.32 19.46
N ILE A 20 -3.98 25.02 20.61
CA ILE A 20 -4.41 23.67 20.98
C ILE A 20 -5.44 23.14 19.96
N PHE A 21 -6.38 23.98 19.50
CA PHE A 21 -7.37 23.59 18.50
C PHE A 21 -6.71 23.26 17.15
N ILE A 22 -5.80 24.12 16.67
CA ILE A 22 -5.07 23.90 15.41
C ILE A 22 -4.22 22.64 15.50
N LEU A 23 -3.46 22.44 16.58
CA LEU A 23 -2.64 21.26 16.80
C LEU A 23 -3.49 19.99 16.92
N GLY A 24 -4.61 20.03 17.63
CA GLY A 24 -5.54 18.90 17.74
C GLY A 24 -6.12 18.50 16.38
N THR A 25 -6.55 19.49 15.59
CA THR A 25 -7.04 19.25 14.22
C THR A 25 -5.93 18.74 13.32
N ALA A 26 -4.74 19.34 13.39
CA ALA A 26 -3.57 18.91 12.60
C ALA A 26 -3.18 17.46 12.94
N PHE A 27 -3.16 17.11 14.23
CA PHE A 27 -2.87 15.74 14.68
C PHE A 27 -3.91 14.73 14.17
N ALA A 28 -5.20 15.06 14.24
CA ALA A 28 -6.28 14.23 13.72
C ALA A 28 -6.09 13.94 12.22
N ILE A 29 -5.86 14.99 11.43
CA ILE A 29 -5.64 14.87 9.99
C ILE A 29 -4.36 14.08 9.70
N THR A 30 -3.28 14.33 10.44
CA THR A 30 -2.02 13.57 10.32
C THR A 30 -2.25 12.08 10.53
N MET A 31 -2.96 11.69 11.57
CA MET A 31 -3.24 10.28 11.87
C MET A 31 -4.11 9.61 10.80
N ILE A 32 -5.18 10.28 10.36
CA ILE A 32 -6.05 9.77 9.30
C ILE A 32 -5.25 9.60 8.01
N MET A 33 -4.51 10.62 7.60
CA MET A 33 -3.70 10.59 6.38
C MET A 33 -2.63 9.50 6.46
N ALA A 34 -1.96 9.33 7.60
CA ALA A 34 -0.96 8.27 7.77
C ALA A 34 -1.57 6.87 7.58
N ILE A 35 -2.76 6.61 8.14
CA ILE A 35 -3.47 5.34 7.96
C ILE A 35 -3.85 5.14 6.49
N VAL A 36 -4.44 6.15 5.86
CA VAL A 36 -4.91 6.04 4.47
C VAL A 36 -3.75 5.93 3.49
N ILE A 37 -2.68 6.70 3.67
CA ILE A 37 -1.46 6.59 2.85
C ILE A 37 -0.88 5.18 2.99
N THR A 38 -0.75 4.67 4.22
CA THR A 38 -0.25 3.30 4.46
C THR A 38 -1.13 2.24 3.81
N TRP A 39 -2.46 2.40 3.87
CA TRP A 39 -3.41 1.53 3.19
C TRP A 39 -3.22 1.59 1.66
N GLN A 40 -3.17 2.78 1.08
CA GLN A 40 -2.98 2.94 -0.36
C GLN A 40 -1.66 2.32 -0.84
N MET A 41 -0.57 2.55 -0.12
CA MET A 41 0.73 1.98 -0.49
C MET A 41 0.73 0.45 -0.45
N LYS A 42 -0.04 -0.16 0.45
CA LYS A 42 -0.14 -1.62 0.54
C LYS A 42 -1.05 -2.26 -0.51
N TYR A 43 -2.17 -1.61 -0.85
CA TYR A 43 -3.26 -2.27 -1.57
C TYR A 43 -3.70 -1.60 -2.86
N ALA A 44 -3.44 -0.30 -3.05
CA ALA A 44 -3.82 0.38 -4.28
C ALA A 44 -2.85 0.08 -5.43
N ASP A 45 -3.31 0.35 -6.64
CA ASP A 45 -2.49 0.27 -7.84
C ASP A 45 -1.36 1.29 -7.78
N ILE A 46 -0.12 0.83 -7.86
CA ILE A 46 1.10 1.66 -7.86
C ILE A 46 2.06 1.16 -8.94
N GLU A 47 2.84 2.04 -9.57
CA GLU A 47 3.87 1.61 -10.51
C GLU A 47 4.99 0.84 -9.82
N PRO A 48 5.42 -0.32 -10.41
CA PRO A 48 4.96 -0.93 -11.67
C PRO A 48 3.75 -1.89 -11.51
N GLU A 49 3.18 -2.05 -10.33
CA GLU A 49 2.08 -2.96 -10.01
C GLU A 49 0.72 -2.26 -10.25
N VAL A 50 0.48 -1.78 -11.46
CA VAL A 50 -0.69 -0.97 -11.84
C VAL A 50 -1.99 -1.75 -12.01
N ASN A 51 -1.94 -3.07 -11.87
CA ASN A 51 -3.08 -3.96 -12.08
C ASN A 51 -3.41 -4.79 -10.82
N ARG A 52 -3.06 -4.32 -9.62
CA ARG A 52 -3.31 -5.05 -8.37
C ARG A 52 -4.78 -5.42 -8.18
N ASN A 53 -5.69 -4.55 -8.65
CA ASN A 53 -7.14 -4.71 -8.57
C ASN A 53 -7.70 -5.90 -9.38
N ARG A 54 -6.94 -6.42 -10.36
CA ARG A 54 -7.31 -7.57 -11.19
C ARG A 54 -6.24 -8.65 -11.24
N SER A 55 -5.24 -8.56 -10.36
CA SER A 55 -4.20 -9.58 -10.19
C SER A 55 -4.59 -10.56 -9.10
N LEU A 56 -4.34 -11.83 -9.36
CA LEU A 56 -4.57 -12.93 -8.45
C LEU A 56 -3.25 -13.63 -8.14
N TYR A 57 -3.00 -13.89 -6.87
CA TYR A 57 -1.72 -14.37 -6.35
C TYR A 57 -1.87 -15.78 -5.77
N ILE A 58 -0.92 -16.67 -6.09
CA ILE A 58 -0.81 -18.00 -5.52
C ILE A 58 0.62 -18.16 -5.00
N SER A 59 0.78 -17.96 -3.71
CA SER A 59 2.11 -17.93 -3.06
C SER A 59 2.32 -19.06 -2.08
N LYS A 60 1.29 -19.82 -1.79
CA LYS A 60 1.31 -20.93 -0.82
C LYS A 60 0.76 -22.19 -1.42
N MET A 61 1.37 -23.32 -1.07
CA MET A 61 0.94 -24.64 -1.47
C MET A 61 1.17 -25.60 -0.31
N HIS A 62 0.23 -26.48 -0.10
CA HIS A 62 0.31 -27.54 0.88
C HIS A 62 0.24 -28.90 0.16
N LEU A 63 1.22 -29.75 0.40
CA LEU A 63 1.21 -31.13 -0.02
C LEU A 63 0.87 -32.02 1.17
N LEU A 64 -0.16 -32.87 1.02
CA LEU A 64 -0.72 -33.76 2.04
C LEU A 64 -0.60 -35.20 1.61
N GLY A 65 -0.30 -36.13 2.53
CA GLY A 65 -0.45 -37.54 2.29
C GLY A 65 -1.91 -37.96 2.29
N LYS A 66 -2.35 -38.74 1.27
CA LYS A 66 -3.73 -39.29 1.22
C LYS A 66 -4.02 -40.25 2.37
N GLU A 67 -3.12 -41.18 2.64
CA GLU A 67 -3.27 -42.18 3.69
C GLU A 67 -2.66 -41.69 5.00
N ASN A 68 -1.46 -41.16 4.97
CA ASN A 68 -0.78 -40.62 6.14
C ASN A 68 -1.08 -39.15 6.31
N LYS A 69 -2.20 -38.80 6.95
CA LYS A 69 -2.62 -37.42 7.22
C LYS A 69 -1.66 -36.64 8.11
N ASN A 70 -0.74 -37.28 8.81
CA ASN A 70 0.28 -36.62 9.61
C ASN A 70 1.47 -36.13 8.78
N TRP A 71 1.59 -36.60 7.53
CA TRP A 71 2.61 -36.10 6.63
C TRP A 71 2.07 -34.89 5.85
N ASN A 72 2.75 -33.79 5.99
CA ASN A 72 2.41 -32.55 5.28
C ASN A 72 3.69 -31.75 4.98
N ASN A 73 3.67 -31.00 3.88
CA ASN A 73 4.74 -30.09 3.49
C ASN A 73 4.13 -28.76 3.01
N TYR A 74 4.50 -27.70 3.70
CA TYR A 74 4.11 -26.34 3.32
C TYR A 74 5.21 -25.70 2.46
N THR A 75 4.86 -25.26 1.28
CA THR A 75 5.78 -24.74 0.28
C THR A 75 5.13 -23.59 -0.51
N ALA A 76 5.74 -23.16 -1.59
CA ALA A 76 5.15 -22.26 -2.56
C ALA A 76 4.96 -22.96 -3.90
N CYS A 77 4.42 -22.27 -4.89
CA CYS A 77 4.15 -22.80 -6.21
C CYS A 77 5.43 -22.90 -7.06
N SER A 78 5.27 -23.45 -8.25
CA SER A 78 6.31 -23.56 -9.25
C SER A 78 5.89 -22.97 -10.59
N PRO A 79 6.83 -22.72 -11.51
CA PRO A 79 6.52 -22.42 -12.91
C PRO A 79 5.70 -23.51 -13.62
N ALA A 80 5.83 -24.78 -13.24
CA ALA A 80 5.00 -25.87 -13.75
C ALA A 80 3.53 -25.72 -13.35
N PHE A 81 3.28 -25.25 -12.12
CA PHE A 81 1.92 -24.92 -11.67
C PHE A 81 1.32 -23.79 -12.52
N MET A 82 2.05 -22.72 -12.74
CA MET A 82 1.62 -21.62 -13.60
C MET A 82 1.26 -22.14 -15.01
N LYS A 83 2.15 -22.88 -15.65
CA LYS A 83 1.99 -23.39 -17.00
C LYS A 83 0.77 -24.31 -17.16
N ASN A 84 0.52 -25.19 -16.18
CA ASN A 84 -0.52 -26.21 -16.28
C ASN A 84 -1.87 -25.78 -15.69
N CYS A 85 -1.86 -24.94 -14.63
CA CYS A 85 -3.08 -24.61 -13.92
C CYS A 85 -3.61 -23.19 -14.23
N VAL A 86 -2.73 -22.26 -14.58
CA VAL A 86 -3.09 -20.84 -14.74
C VAL A 86 -3.10 -20.41 -16.20
N GLN A 87 -1.99 -20.61 -16.90
CA GLN A 87 -1.81 -20.15 -18.28
C GLN A 87 -2.87 -20.65 -19.28
N PRO A 88 -3.42 -21.88 -19.17
CA PRO A 88 -4.42 -22.37 -20.11
C PRO A 88 -5.84 -21.82 -19.89
N LEU A 89 -6.08 -20.92 -18.93
CA LEU A 89 -7.39 -20.32 -18.67
C LEU A 89 -7.63 -19.14 -19.61
N PRO A 90 -8.74 -19.12 -20.34
CA PRO A 90 -9.03 -18.07 -21.33
C PRO A 90 -9.28 -16.68 -20.70
N GLU A 91 -9.65 -16.65 -19.42
CA GLU A 91 -9.90 -15.42 -18.67
C GLU A 91 -8.60 -14.74 -18.21
N VAL A 92 -7.46 -15.45 -18.29
CA VAL A 92 -6.14 -14.93 -17.94
C VAL A 92 -5.57 -14.16 -19.12
N GLU A 93 -5.25 -12.89 -18.94
CA GLU A 93 -4.59 -12.03 -19.93
C GLU A 93 -3.09 -12.34 -20.02
N ALA A 94 -2.45 -12.45 -18.85
CA ALA A 94 -1.04 -12.79 -18.71
C ALA A 94 -0.81 -13.47 -17.35
N CYS A 95 0.25 -14.24 -17.24
CA CYS A 95 0.67 -14.80 -15.96
C CYS A 95 2.20 -14.81 -15.86
N THR A 96 2.70 -14.84 -14.63
CA THR A 96 4.14 -14.93 -14.32
C THR A 96 4.35 -15.73 -13.06
N ALA A 97 5.54 -16.34 -12.97
CA ALA A 97 6.03 -16.96 -11.74
C ALA A 97 7.37 -16.34 -11.36
N PHE A 98 7.52 -15.92 -10.12
CA PHE A 98 8.76 -15.33 -9.64
C PHE A 98 9.13 -15.78 -8.23
N VAL A 99 10.42 -15.79 -7.95
CA VAL A 99 10.93 -15.93 -6.57
C VAL A 99 11.19 -14.54 -6.04
N PRO A 100 10.65 -14.16 -4.85
CA PRO A 100 10.92 -12.86 -4.25
C PRO A 100 12.43 -12.56 -4.22
N ALA A 101 12.79 -11.30 -4.42
CA ALA A 101 14.17 -10.90 -4.56
C ALA A 101 15.02 -11.31 -3.36
N THR A 102 16.17 -11.88 -3.63
CA THR A 102 17.19 -12.31 -2.66
C THR A 102 18.49 -11.58 -2.92
N VAL A 103 19.33 -11.54 -1.88
CA VAL A 103 20.62 -10.86 -1.98
C VAL A 103 21.57 -11.61 -2.95
N ALA A 104 22.12 -10.87 -3.90
CA ALA A 104 23.11 -11.34 -4.86
C ALA A 104 24.27 -10.35 -4.98
N LEU A 105 25.35 -10.79 -5.60
CA LEU A 105 26.49 -9.94 -5.90
C LEU A 105 26.59 -9.77 -7.43
N VAL A 106 26.68 -8.51 -7.86
CA VAL A 106 26.96 -8.17 -9.26
C VAL A 106 28.30 -7.46 -9.34
N SER A 107 29.15 -7.84 -10.29
CA SER A 107 30.44 -7.19 -10.53
C SER A 107 30.76 -7.09 -12.02
N MET A 108 31.75 -6.30 -12.35
CA MET A 108 32.35 -6.32 -13.68
C MET A 108 32.99 -7.69 -13.96
N PRO A 109 33.24 -8.08 -15.24
CA PRO A 109 33.85 -9.37 -15.60
C PRO A 109 35.23 -9.59 -14.98
N ASP A 110 35.99 -8.53 -14.70
CA ASP A 110 37.28 -8.56 -14.02
C ASP A 110 37.16 -8.66 -12.48
N GLY A 111 35.93 -8.75 -11.94
CA GLY A 111 35.65 -8.81 -10.52
C GLY A 111 35.67 -7.44 -9.81
N THR A 112 35.93 -6.35 -10.52
CA THR A 112 35.90 -5.00 -9.95
C THR A 112 34.48 -4.47 -9.80
N ASN A 113 34.29 -3.37 -9.07
CA ASN A 113 33.02 -2.71 -8.83
C ASN A 113 31.91 -3.64 -8.32
N ALA A 114 32.25 -4.56 -7.41
CA ALA A 114 31.28 -5.48 -6.85
C ALA A 114 30.21 -4.77 -6.04
N VAL A 115 28.95 -4.95 -6.39
CA VAL A 115 27.78 -4.32 -5.77
C VAL A 115 26.84 -5.41 -5.25
N LYS A 116 26.43 -5.28 -3.99
CA LYS A 116 25.37 -6.11 -3.41
C LYS A 116 24.01 -5.60 -3.92
N VAL A 117 23.20 -6.50 -4.46
CA VAL A 117 21.92 -6.20 -5.09
C VAL A 117 20.86 -7.19 -4.66
N ASP A 118 19.61 -6.81 -4.87
CA ASP A 118 18.47 -7.71 -4.76
C ASP A 118 18.13 -8.28 -6.13
N ALA A 119 18.30 -9.59 -6.29
CA ALA A 119 18.06 -10.30 -7.54
C ALA A 119 16.81 -11.18 -7.45
N MET A 120 15.94 -11.08 -8.44
CA MET A 120 14.72 -11.84 -8.62
C MET A 120 14.87 -12.83 -9.78
N GLU A 121 14.33 -14.05 -9.59
CA GLU A 121 14.12 -14.98 -10.68
C GLU A 121 12.68 -14.91 -11.17
N THR A 122 12.49 -14.80 -12.49
CA THR A 122 11.16 -14.70 -13.09
C THR A 122 11.15 -15.21 -14.53
N ASP A 123 10.09 -14.92 -15.29
CA ASP A 123 9.89 -15.29 -16.68
C ASP A 123 9.49 -14.09 -17.56
N PRO A 124 9.41 -14.29 -18.90
CA PRO A 124 8.98 -13.21 -19.80
C PRO A 124 7.56 -12.66 -19.54
N GLY A 125 6.70 -13.43 -18.89
CA GLY A 125 5.35 -12.98 -18.50
C GLY A 125 5.37 -11.84 -17.50
N PHE A 126 6.45 -11.73 -16.72
CA PHE A 126 6.65 -10.68 -15.73
C PHE A 126 6.49 -9.26 -16.32
N TRP A 127 7.05 -9.03 -17.50
CA TRP A 127 6.99 -7.73 -18.18
C TRP A 127 5.59 -7.38 -18.70
N LYS A 128 4.69 -8.38 -18.82
CA LYS A 128 3.28 -8.19 -19.21
C LYS A 128 2.39 -7.93 -17.99
N VAL A 129 2.67 -8.61 -16.88
CA VAL A 129 1.92 -8.47 -15.62
C VAL A 129 2.28 -7.15 -14.94
N PHE A 130 3.59 -6.85 -14.84
CA PHE A 130 4.12 -5.64 -14.20
C PHE A 130 4.61 -4.65 -15.26
N ARG A 131 4.07 -3.43 -15.22
CA ARG A 131 4.42 -2.37 -16.19
C ARG A 131 5.74 -1.69 -15.83
N MET A 132 6.85 -2.35 -16.13
CA MET A 132 8.17 -1.82 -15.88
C MET A 132 8.50 -0.69 -16.85
N GLN A 133 9.09 0.41 -16.36
CA GLN A 133 9.56 1.52 -17.18
C GLN A 133 10.99 1.27 -17.64
N PHE A 134 11.18 0.90 -18.91
CA PHE A 134 12.51 0.72 -19.50
C PHE A 134 13.14 2.06 -19.82
N VAL A 135 14.38 2.24 -19.37
CA VAL A 135 15.25 3.39 -19.70
C VAL A 135 16.04 3.09 -20.97
N ALA A 136 16.47 1.83 -21.16
CA ALA A 136 17.15 1.35 -22.33
C ALA A 136 16.91 -0.16 -22.54
N GLY A 137 16.98 -0.64 -23.77
CA GLY A 137 16.80 -2.05 -24.09
C GLY A 137 15.38 -2.57 -23.92
N ARG A 138 15.25 -3.84 -23.56
CA ARG A 138 13.98 -4.57 -23.42
C ARG A 138 14.02 -5.57 -22.26
N GLY A 139 12.86 -6.09 -21.86
CA GLY A 139 12.79 -7.30 -21.04
C GLY A 139 13.32 -8.52 -21.81
N PHE A 140 13.82 -9.50 -21.10
CA PHE A 140 14.14 -10.79 -21.73
C PHE A 140 12.86 -11.49 -22.20
N ASP A 141 13.01 -12.31 -23.24
CA ASP A 141 11.94 -13.13 -23.80
C ASP A 141 12.40 -14.60 -23.95
N ASP A 142 11.52 -15.46 -24.49
CA ASP A 142 11.84 -16.90 -24.64
C ASP A 142 13.01 -17.17 -25.59
N SER A 143 13.36 -16.26 -26.49
CA SER A 143 14.54 -16.40 -27.36
C SER A 143 15.86 -16.27 -26.58
N ASP A 144 15.83 -15.60 -25.44
CA ASP A 144 16.99 -15.44 -24.57
C ASP A 144 17.28 -16.68 -23.69
N ARG A 145 16.41 -17.72 -23.71
CA ARG A 145 16.57 -18.95 -22.90
C ARG A 145 17.65 -19.90 -23.39
N GLY A 146 18.08 -19.86 -24.64
CA GLY A 146 19.00 -20.80 -25.26
C GLY A 146 20.44 -20.32 -25.36
N GLY A 147 20.76 -19.15 -24.84
CA GLY A 147 22.12 -18.59 -24.92
C GLY A 147 23.06 -19.17 -23.87
N ASP A 148 24.35 -19.25 -24.19
CA ASP A 148 25.41 -19.64 -23.25
C ASP A 148 25.54 -18.68 -22.09
N VAL A 149 25.14 -17.43 -22.28
CA VAL A 149 25.14 -16.34 -21.28
C VAL A 149 23.72 -15.93 -20.98
N SER A 150 23.36 -15.96 -19.69
CA SER A 150 22.02 -15.57 -19.21
C SER A 150 21.71 -14.10 -19.46
N ALA A 151 20.55 -13.82 -20.08
CA ALA A 151 20.06 -12.45 -20.21
C ALA A 151 19.49 -11.95 -18.88
N ILE A 152 19.86 -10.73 -18.50
CA ILE A 152 19.38 -10.07 -17.29
C ILE A 152 18.88 -8.65 -17.58
N VAL A 153 17.96 -8.18 -16.75
CA VAL A 153 17.55 -6.78 -16.70
C VAL A 153 18.06 -6.18 -15.37
N VAL A 154 18.56 -4.97 -15.41
CA VAL A 154 19.11 -4.30 -14.23
C VAL A 154 18.40 -2.96 -13.97
N ALA A 155 18.33 -2.56 -12.71
CA ALA A 155 17.86 -1.23 -12.32
C ALA A 155 18.87 -0.14 -12.72
N ALA A 156 18.37 1.07 -12.99
CA ALA A 156 19.22 2.20 -13.41
C ALA A 156 20.27 2.57 -12.37
N SER A 157 19.99 2.43 -11.09
CA SER A 157 20.96 2.64 -9.99
C SER A 157 22.12 1.64 -10.04
N VAL A 158 21.82 0.37 -10.36
CA VAL A 158 22.84 -0.68 -10.51
C VAL A 158 23.73 -0.41 -11.72
N ALA A 159 23.11 -0.04 -12.88
CA ALA A 159 23.85 0.31 -14.08
C ALA A 159 24.81 1.49 -13.83
N ARG A 160 24.36 2.53 -13.09
CA ARG A 160 25.20 3.68 -12.72
C ARG A 160 26.33 3.28 -11.76
N LYS A 161 26.07 2.41 -10.78
CA LYS A 161 27.10 1.94 -9.85
C LYS A 161 28.19 1.14 -10.54
N LEU A 162 27.83 0.31 -11.53
CA LEU A 162 28.79 -0.55 -12.26
C LEU A 162 29.56 0.23 -13.36
N PHE A 163 28.84 1.06 -14.13
CA PHE A 163 29.37 1.64 -15.37
C PHE A 163 29.45 3.16 -15.37
N GLY A 164 28.98 3.83 -14.31
CA GLY A 164 28.87 5.30 -14.25
C GLY A 164 27.74 5.88 -15.13
N THR A 165 27.01 5.05 -15.88
CA THR A 165 25.97 5.45 -16.82
C THR A 165 24.84 4.44 -16.84
N THR A 166 23.66 4.83 -17.37
CA THR A 166 22.54 3.93 -17.65
C THR A 166 22.67 3.21 -19.01
N ASP A 167 23.63 3.58 -19.83
CA ASP A 167 23.93 2.90 -21.10
C ASP A 167 24.75 1.64 -20.84
N ALA A 168 24.02 0.57 -20.45
CA ALA A 168 24.59 -0.71 -20.05
C ALA A 168 24.09 -1.89 -20.91
N VAL A 169 23.19 -1.66 -21.85
CA VAL A 169 22.63 -2.71 -22.69
C VAL A 169 23.73 -3.37 -23.53
N GLY A 170 23.74 -4.70 -23.60
CA GLY A 170 24.73 -5.50 -24.30
C GLY A 170 26.02 -5.77 -23.53
N LYS A 171 26.25 -5.09 -22.41
CA LYS A 171 27.45 -5.31 -21.57
C LYS A 171 27.30 -6.59 -20.76
N THR A 172 28.43 -7.26 -20.51
CA THR A 172 28.52 -8.46 -19.67
C THR A 172 28.90 -8.08 -18.25
N VAL A 173 28.32 -8.77 -17.29
CA VAL A 173 28.59 -8.67 -15.85
C VAL A 173 28.67 -10.05 -15.24
N LEU A 174 29.18 -10.18 -14.02
CA LEU A 174 29.12 -11.40 -13.22
C LEU A 174 27.98 -11.27 -12.20
N LEU A 175 26.96 -12.13 -12.31
CA LEU A 175 25.90 -12.28 -11.29
C LEU A 175 26.21 -13.55 -10.46
N ASN A 176 26.57 -13.37 -9.18
CA ASN A 176 27.02 -14.48 -8.34
C ASN A 176 28.12 -15.34 -9.01
N ARG A 177 29.10 -14.69 -9.64
CA ARG A 177 30.23 -15.27 -10.38
C ARG A 177 29.85 -15.95 -11.70
N ASN A 178 28.59 -15.94 -12.13
CA ASN A 178 28.17 -16.44 -13.43
C ASN A 178 28.05 -15.29 -14.43
N GLU A 179 28.52 -15.48 -15.64
CA GLU A 179 28.38 -14.47 -16.68
C GLU A 179 26.91 -14.24 -17.03
N ALA A 180 26.55 -12.94 -17.15
CA ALA A 180 25.24 -12.51 -17.54
C ALA A 180 25.33 -11.27 -18.44
N ARG A 181 24.47 -11.20 -19.46
CA ARG A 181 24.41 -10.10 -20.41
C ARG A 181 23.19 -9.22 -20.12
N ILE A 182 23.41 -7.93 -20.01
CA ILE A 182 22.34 -6.97 -19.78
C ILE A 182 21.54 -6.78 -21.08
N CYS A 183 20.27 -7.16 -21.09
CA CYS A 183 19.35 -6.95 -22.21
C CYS A 183 18.47 -5.69 -22.03
N GLY A 184 18.33 -5.21 -20.81
CA GLY A 184 17.54 -4.02 -20.51
C GLY A 184 17.94 -3.33 -19.21
N VAL A 185 17.66 -2.04 -19.16
CA VAL A 185 17.81 -1.20 -17.99
C VAL A 185 16.43 -0.61 -17.67
N VAL A 186 15.93 -0.81 -16.47
CA VAL A 186 14.65 -0.25 -16.00
C VAL A 186 14.88 0.84 -14.97
N LYS A 187 13.90 1.73 -14.84
CA LYS A 187 13.87 2.70 -13.75
C LYS A 187 13.86 1.96 -12.40
N ASP A 188 14.46 2.56 -11.39
CA ASP A 188 14.47 1.97 -10.05
C ASP A 188 13.04 1.75 -9.54
N VAL A 189 12.81 0.57 -8.98
CA VAL A 189 11.51 0.16 -8.42
C VAL A 189 11.52 0.39 -6.92
N SER A 190 10.46 0.98 -6.41
CA SER A 190 10.30 1.16 -4.97
C SER A 190 10.08 -0.19 -4.26
N VAL A 191 10.66 -0.37 -3.09
CA VAL A 191 10.44 -1.54 -2.20
C VAL A 191 8.98 -1.74 -1.78
N ILE A 192 8.13 -0.73 -2.00
CA ILE A 192 6.69 -0.79 -1.73
C ILE A 192 5.97 -1.67 -2.75
N ALA A 193 6.43 -1.70 -4.00
CA ALA A 193 5.97 -2.61 -5.03
C ALA A 193 6.61 -3.99 -4.82
N LYS A 194 6.21 -4.65 -3.73
CA LYS A 194 6.89 -5.81 -3.15
C LYS A 194 7.05 -6.99 -4.11
N ASP A 195 6.04 -7.22 -4.94
CA ASP A 195 6.01 -8.36 -5.86
C ASP A 195 6.77 -8.06 -7.17
N ALA A 196 6.92 -6.79 -7.52
CA ALA A 196 7.70 -6.36 -8.68
C ALA A 196 9.14 -5.91 -8.32
N TYR A 197 9.43 -5.70 -7.03
CA TYR A 197 10.69 -5.14 -6.57
C TYR A 197 11.86 -6.09 -6.75
N ALA A 198 12.86 -5.64 -7.48
CA ALA A 198 14.23 -6.14 -7.49
C ALA A 198 15.17 -5.03 -8.01
N GLN A 199 16.47 -5.29 -7.97
CA GLN A 199 17.49 -4.48 -8.62
C GLN A 199 18.08 -5.18 -9.83
N VAL A 200 17.94 -6.53 -9.89
CA VAL A 200 18.33 -7.38 -11.01
C VAL A 200 17.24 -8.44 -11.22
N TRP A 201 16.81 -8.62 -12.44
CA TRP A 201 15.87 -9.68 -12.84
C TRP A 201 16.59 -10.65 -13.75
N ARG A 202 16.46 -11.94 -13.47
CA ARG A 202 16.99 -13.03 -14.31
C ARG A 202 15.93 -14.07 -14.59
N MET A 203 16.13 -14.82 -15.68
CA MET A 203 15.21 -15.89 -16.05
C MET A 203 15.50 -17.16 -15.25
N TYR A 204 14.46 -17.82 -14.73
CA TYR A 204 14.62 -19.15 -14.17
C TYR A 204 14.81 -20.22 -15.27
N PRO A 205 15.48 -21.38 -14.95
CA PRO A 205 15.70 -22.45 -15.91
C PRO A 205 14.41 -23.04 -16.49
N ALA A 206 14.35 -23.27 -17.79
CA ALA A 206 13.17 -23.79 -18.50
C ALA A 206 12.64 -25.10 -17.91
N LYS A 207 13.52 -25.99 -17.43
CA LYS A 207 13.17 -27.27 -16.81
C LYS A 207 12.20 -27.18 -15.63
N LEU A 208 12.12 -26.02 -14.97
CA LEU A 208 11.18 -25.77 -13.86
C LEU A 208 9.72 -25.65 -14.33
N GLN A 209 9.49 -25.53 -15.64
CA GLN A 209 8.15 -25.56 -16.25
C GLN A 209 7.62 -26.94 -16.55
N ASP A 210 8.42 -27.97 -16.35
CA ASP A 210 8.06 -29.36 -16.69
C ASP A 210 7.51 -30.07 -15.45
N ALA A 211 6.28 -30.58 -15.57
CA ALA A 211 5.62 -31.33 -14.51
C ALA A 211 5.89 -32.84 -14.70
N THR A 212 6.90 -33.36 -14.04
CA THR A 212 7.24 -34.79 -14.04
C THR A 212 6.57 -35.56 -12.89
N SER A 213 6.19 -34.88 -11.84
CA SER A 213 5.53 -35.43 -10.65
C SER A 213 4.75 -34.35 -9.94
N ILE A 214 3.98 -34.70 -8.89
CA ILE A 214 3.29 -33.70 -8.04
C ILE A 214 4.29 -32.76 -7.35
N TRP A 215 5.50 -33.21 -7.08
CA TRP A 215 6.58 -32.41 -6.49
C TRP A 215 7.08 -31.30 -7.43
N SER A 216 6.90 -31.45 -8.73
CA SER A 216 7.26 -30.42 -9.70
C SER A 216 6.40 -29.16 -9.56
N TYR A 217 5.23 -29.27 -8.93
CA TYR A 217 4.36 -28.13 -8.66
C TYR A 217 4.76 -27.36 -7.39
N ALA A 218 5.58 -27.95 -6.54
CA ALA A 218 6.00 -27.43 -5.25
C ALA A 218 7.44 -26.89 -5.32
N GLN A 219 7.61 -25.59 -5.23
CA GLN A 219 8.88 -24.86 -5.33
C GLN A 219 8.88 -23.65 -4.39
N SER A 220 9.49 -22.54 -4.82
CA SER A 220 9.61 -21.30 -4.03
C SER A 220 9.02 -20.08 -4.74
N HIS A 221 8.17 -20.28 -5.77
CA HIS A 221 7.68 -19.20 -6.60
C HIS A 221 6.30 -18.72 -6.16
N THR A 222 6.10 -17.44 -6.29
CA THR A 222 4.76 -16.83 -6.31
C THR A 222 4.29 -16.80 -7.76
N VAL A 223 3.09 -17.31 -8.00
CA VAL A 223 2.44 -17.27 -9.31
C VAL A 223 1.42 -16.13 -9.30
N VAL A 224 1.46 -15.29 -10.32
CA VAL A 224 0.49 -14.21 -10.50
C VAL A 224 -0.28 -14.43 -11.81
N ALA A 225 -1.60 -14.42 -11.70
CA ALA A 225 -2.52 -14.42 -12.83
C ALA A 225 -3.14 -13.02 -12.98
N LEU A 226 -2.93 -12.39 -14.13
CA LEU A 226 -3.58 -11.13 -14.48
C LEU A 226 -4.89 -11.46 -15.20
N ALA A 227 -6.02 -11.14 -14.57
CA ALA A 227 -7.33 -11.29 -15.20
C ALA A 227 -7.53 -10.24 -16.31
N ARG A 228 -8.31 -10.54 -17.34
CA ARG A 228 -8.69 -9.55 -18.37
C ARG A 228 -9.56 -8.46 -17.77
N SER A 229 -10.49 -8.85 -16.89
CA SER A 229 -11.37 -7.97 -16.14
C SER A 229 -11.46 -8.46 -14.70
N SER A 230 -11.79 -7.57 -13.75
CA SER A 230 -12.09 -7.97 -12.37
C SER A 230 -13.32 -8.89 -12.28
N GLU A 231 -14.21 -8.86 -13.28
CA GLU A 231 -15.38 -9.73 -13.37
C GLU A 231 -15.01 -11.19 -13.67
N ASP A 232 -13.82 -11.43 -14.24
CA ASP A 232 -13.31 -12.77 -14.58
C ASP A 232 -12.70 -13.51 -13.36
N ILE A 233 -12.47 -12.82 -12.26
CA ILE A 233 -11.85 -13.38 -11.05
C ILE A 233 -12.53 -14.67 -10.55
N PRO A 234 -13.88 -14.74 -10.44
CA PRO A 234 -14.53 -15.96 -9.99
C PRO A 234 -14.32 -17.14 -10.95
N ALA A 235 -14.31 -16.89 -12.27
CA ALA A 235 -14.07 -17.93 -13.28
C ALA A 235 -12.64 -18.46 -13.21
N ILE A 236 -11.64 -17.60 -13.03
CA ILE A 236 -10.24 -17.99 -12.83
C ILE A 236 -10.10 -18.86 -11.57
N ARG A 237 -10.72 -18.48 -10.45
CA ARG A 237 -10.69 -19.29 -9.21
C ARG A 237 -11.26 -20.68 -9.44
N GLN A 238 -12.42 -20.79 -10.09
CA GLN A 238 -13.05 -22.07 -10.41
C GLN A 238 -12.21 -22.90 -11.38
N GLY A 239 -11.61 -22.26 -12.38
CA GLY A 239 -10.75 -22.91 -13.35
C GLY A 239 -9.51 -23.53 -12.71
N ILE A 240 -8.82 -22.78 -11.83
CA ILE A 240 -7.65 -23.26 -11.09
C ILE A 240 -8.06 -24.39 -10.14
N ALA A 241 -9.13 -24.23 -9.35
CA ALA A 241 -9.61 -25.25 -8.42
C ALA A 241 -9.97 -26.55 -9.15
N LYS A 242 -10.60 -26.48 -10.33
CA LYS A 242 -10.86 -27.64 -11.17
C LYS A 242 -9.58 -28.34 -11.59
N ARG A 243 -8.57 -27.63 -12.08
CA ARG A 243 -7.30 -28.20 -12.50
C ARG A 243 -6.53 -28.84 -11.35
N VAL A 244 -6.52 -28.22 -10.18
CA VAL A 244 -5.97 -28.81 -8.96
C VAL A 244 -6.69 -30.12 -8.62
N LYS A 245 -8.02 -30.15 -8.70
CA LYS A 245 -8.81 -31.37 -8.50
C LYS A 245 -8.48 -32.46 -9.51
N ASP A 246 -8.34 -32.09 -10.79
CA ASP A 246 -8.02 -33.04 -11.87
C ASP A 246 -6.61 -33.63 -11.67
N ILE A 247 -5.62 -32.83 -11.27
CA ILE A 247 -4.27 -33.30 -10.91
C ILE A 247 -4.35 -34.25 -9.72
N ASN A 248 -5.06 -33.89 -8.68
CA ASN A 248 -5.21 -34.71 -7.46
C ASN A 248 -5.92 -36.04 -7.70
N ALA A 249 -6.82 -36.10 -8.70
CA ALA A 249 -7.54 -37.34 -9.04
C ALA A 249 -6.64 -38.44 -9.53
N VAL A 250 -5.54 -38.12 -10.23
CA VAL A 250 -4.59 -39.09 -10.81
C VAL A 250 -3.42 -39.40 -9.87
N GLN A 251 -3.29 -38.71 -8.74
CA GLN A 251 -2.23 -38.93 -7.75
C GLN A 251 -2.58 -40.11 -6.84
N ALA A 252 -1.63 -40.98 -6.56
CA ALA A 252 -1.85 -42.13 -5.67
C ALA A 252 -1.71 -41.77 -4.18
N GLU A 253 -0.64 -41.08 -3.84
CA GLU A 253 -0.21 -40.93 -2.43
C GLU A 253 -0.30 -39.52 -1.88
N THR A 254 -0.18 -38.51 -2.71
CA THR A 254 -0.04 -37.10 -2.30
C THR A 254 -1.12 -36.24 -2.92
N LEU A 255 -1.68 -35.33 -2.17
CA LEU A 255 -2.62 -34.32 -2.62
C LEU A 255 -1.97 -32.94 -2.58
N MET A 256 -2.33 -32.10 -3.51
CA MET A 256 -1.98 -30.69 -3.56
C MET A 256 -3.18 -29.85 -3.11
N ASP A 257 -2.97 -28.94 -2.19
CA ASP A 257 -3.93 -27.95 -1.75
C ASP A 257 -3.32 -26.57 -1.85
N ILE A 258 -4.06 -25.62 -2.42
CA ILE A 258 -3.65 -24.25 -2.61
C ILE A 258 -4.29 -23.29 -1.57
N MET A 259 -4.86 -23.81 -0.48
CA MET A 259 -5.34 -23.05 0.67
C MET A 259 -6.30 -21.91 0.29
N GLU A 260 -7.35 -22.23 -0.48
CA GLU A 260 -8.37 -21.29 -0.98
C GLU A 260 -7.86 -20.18 -1.93
N GLN A 261 -6.57 -20.20 -2.27
CA GLN A 261 -6.03 -19.29 -3.28
C GLN A 261 -6.61 -19.62 -4.67
N PRO A 262 -6.56 -18.68 -5.64
CA PRO A 262 -5.77 -17.46 -5.68
C PRO A 262 -6.33 -16.30 -4.85
N ASP A 263 -5.44 -15.57 -4.22
CA ASP A 263 -5.71 -14.41 -3.40
C ASP A 263 -5.77 -13.12 -4.21
N GLU A 264 -6.70 -12.24 -3.90
CA GLU A 264 -6.62 -10.83 -4.29
C GLU A 264 -5.58 -10.09 -3.42
N ILE A 265 -5.16 -8.90 -3.82
CA ILE A 265 -4.06 -8.17 -3.19
C ILE A 265 -4.20 -8.04 -1.66
N VAL A 266 -5.40 -7.78 -1.13
CA VAL A 266 -5.61 -7.63 0.32
C VAL A 266 -5.38 -8.97 1.03
N ALA A 267 -5.88 -10.07 0.47
CA ALA A 267 -5.65 -11.40 0.99
C ALA A 267 -4.17 -11.79 0.87
N HIS A 268 -3.56 -11.59 -0.31
CA HIS A 268 -2.16 -11.92 -0.57
C HIS A 268 -1.19 -11.25 0.41
N VAL A 269 -1.31 -9.94 0.61
CA VAL A 269 -0.43 -9.20 1.53
C VAL A 269 -0.56 -9.69 2.99
N ASN A 270 -1.72 -10.20 3.37
CA ASN A 270 -2.01 -10.66 4.73
C ASN A 270 -1.94 -12.20 4.88
N HIS A 271 -1.67 -12.95 3.81
CA HIS A 271 -1.46 -14.40 3.84
C HIS A 271 -0.04 -14.74 4.32
N VAL A 272 0.20 -14.56 5.62
CA VAL A 272 1.53 -14.72 6.23
C VAL A 272 1.92 -16.19 6.36
N TRP A 273 0.99 -17.03 6.81
CA TRP A 273 1.25 -18.44 7.11
C TRP A 273 0.73 -19.36 6.01
N ALA A 274 1.51 -20.38 5.67
CA ALA A 274 1.14 -21.33 4.61
C ALA A 274 0.02 -22.30 5.03
N ASN A 275 -0.32 -22.38 6.29
CA ASN A 275 -1.31 -23.32 6.84
C ASN A 275 -2.63 -22.65 7.28
N VAL A 276 -2.71 -21.35 7.23
CA VAL A 276 -3.90 -20.59 7.65
C VAL A 276 -4.15 -19.47 6.64
N GLY A 277 -5.28 -19.51 5.97
CA GLY A 277 -5.73 -18.42 5.11
C GLY A 277 -5.96 -17.12 5.91
N PRO A 278 -5.89 -15.95 5.29
CA PRO A 278 -6.08 -14.68 5.97
C PRO A 278 -7.54 -14.49 6.40
N ASP A 279 -7.76 -14.26 7.69
CA ASP A 279 -9.08 -13.86 8.19
C ASP A 279 -9.35 -12.38 7.85
N LEU A 280 -9.87 -12.14 6.64
CA LEU A 280 -10.19 -10.81 6.14
C LEU A 280 -11.24 -10.11 6.99
N ARG A 281 -12.19 -10.84 7.59
CA ARG A 281 -13.23 -10.27 8.46
C ARG A 281 -12.59 -9.65 9.70
N MET A 282 -11.71 -10.39 10.37
CA MET A 282 -10.99 -9.89 11.55
C MET A 282 -10.08 -8.71 11.18
N LEU A 283 -9.42 -8.79 10.03
CA LEU A 283 -8.59 -7.70 9.50
C LEU A 283 -9.39 -6.40 9.33
N TYR A 284 -10.54 -6.45 8.67
CA TYR A 284 -11.39 -5.27 8.48
C TYR A 284 -11.95 -4.72 9.79
N ILE A 285 -12.30 -5.60 10.74
CA ILE A 285 -12.71 -5.17 12.09
C ILE A 285 -11.57 -4.44 12.79
N GLN A 286 -10.34 -4.96 12.73
CA GLN A 286 -9.17 -4.31 13.33
C GLN A 286 -8.92 -2.92 12.71
N TYR A 287 -8.98 -2.79 11.39
CA TYR A 287 -8.84 -1.49 10.73
C TYR A 287 -9.99 -0.52 11.09
N ALA A 288 -11.22 -1.01 11.14
CA ALA A 288 -12.37 -0.19 11.52
C ALA A 288 -12.26 0.31 12.98
N LEU A 289 -11.84 -0.55 13.90
CA LEU A 289 -11.61 -0.17 15.30
C LEU A 289 -10.45 0.81 15.43
N ALA A 290 -9.33 0.58 14.73
CA ALA A 290 -8.20 1.51 14.75
C ALA A 290 -8.61 2.88 14.22
N LEU A 291 -9.34 2.92 13.10
CA LEU A 291 -9.86 4.15 12.54
C LEU A 291 -10.83 4.85 13.50
N LEU A 292 -11.76 4.09 14.10
CA LEU A 292 -12.71 4.62 15.07
C LEU A 292 -12.00 5.29 16.26
N ILE A 293 -10.99 4.64 16.85
CA ILE A 293 -10.22 5.18 17.98
C ILE A 293 -9.49 6.46 17.55
N VAL A 294 -8.82 6.42 16.39
CA VAL A 294 -8.08 7.57 15.85
C VAL A 294 -9.00 8.76 15.55
N LEU A 295 -10.24 8.52 15.18
CA LEU A 295 -11.23 9.56 14.93
C LEU A 295 -11.88 10.07 16.21
N LEU A 296 -12.16 9.18 17.15
CA LEU A 296 -12.92 9.50 18.37
C LEU A 296 -12.11 10.37 19.34
N VAL A 297 -10.83 10.05 19.56
CA VAL A 297 -9.97 10.78 20.51
C VAL A 297 -9.82 12.26 20.16
N PRO A 298 -9.41 12.65 18.93
CA PRO A 298 -9.37 14.07 18.56
C PRO A 298 -10.74 14.73 18.56
N SER A 299 -11.80 14.01 18.17
CA SER A 299 -13.16 14.54 18.15
C SER A 299 -13.65 14.93 19.54
N LEU A 300 -13.42 14.10 20.54
CA LEU A 300 -13.77 14.38 21.94
C LEU A 300 -12.97 15.58 22.47
N ASN A 301 -11.68 15.64 22.16
CA ASN A 301 -10.84 16.77 22.57
C ASN A 301 -11.34 18.10 21.95
N LEU A 302 -11.66 18.09 20.65
CA LEU A 302 -12.20 19.26 19.96
C LEU A 302 -13.58 19.68 20.49
N CYS A 303 -14.43 18.71 20.86
CA CYS A 303 -15.72 18.96 21.48
C CYS A 303 -15.56 19.69 22.84
N GLY A 304 -14.66 19.20 23.68
CA GLY A 304 -14.34 19.82 24.97
C GLY A 304 -13.83 21.26 24.83
N LEU A 305 -12.89 21.47 23.88
CA LEU A 305 -12.35 22.81 23.59
C LEU A 305 -13.41 23.78 23.04
N SER A 306 -14.28 23.28 22.13
CA SER A 306 -15.40 24.09 21.60
C SER A 306 -16.38 24.49 22.69
N ASN A 307 -16.70 23.56 23.58
CA ASN A 307 -17.60 23.85 24.71
C ASN A 307 -17.00 24.91 25.66
N ASN A 308 -15.74 24.79 26.06
CA ASN A 308 -15.05 25.76 26.89
C ASN A 308 -15.00 27.15 26.24
N ARG A 309 -14.73 27.26 24.95
CA ARG A 309 -14.78 28.52 24.20
C ARG A 309 -16.18 29.10 24.18
N MET A 310 -17.19 28.26 24.05
CA MET A 310 -18.58 28.71 24.02
C MET A 310 -19.00 29.26 25.36
N GLN A 311 -18.66 28.60 26.48
CA GLN A 311 -18.94 29.10 27.82
C GLN A 311 -18.32 30.48 28.08
N GLN A 312 -17.07 30.70 27.67
CA GLN A 312 -16.42 32.02 27.81
C GLN A 312 -17.06 33.12 26.98
N ARG A 313 -17.89 32.78 25.97
CA ARG A 313 -18.55 33.75 25.08
C ARG A 313 -20.05 33.89 25.33
N ILE A 314 -20.64 33.15 26.27
CA ILE A 314 -22.09 33.20 26.54
C ILE A 314 -22.52 34.64 26.85
N SER A 315 -21.77 35.39 27.68
CA SER A 315 -22.06 36.78 28.01
C SER A 315 -21.98 37.72 26.80
N GLU A 316 -20.96 37.55 25.93
CA GLU A 316 -20.82 38.33 24.69
C GLU A 316 -21.98 38.07 23.73
N LEU A 317 -22.39 36.78 23.61
CA LEU A 317 -23.53 36.39 22.77
C LEU A 317 -24.85 36.93 23.34
N GLY A 318 -24.99 36.98 24.66
CA GLY A 318 -26.13 37.61 25.35
C GLY A 318 -26.26 39.08 24.99
N VAL A 319 -25.16 39.85 25.09
CA VAL A 319 -25.11 41.25 24.69
C VAL A 319 -25.48 41.43 23.20
N ARG A 320 -24.91 40.65 22.30
CA ARG A 320 -25.23 40.74 20.86
C ARG A 320 -26.70 40.41 20.56
N LYS A 321 -27.28 39.43 21.29
CA LYS A 321 -28.73 39.14 21.22
C LYS A 321 -29.58 40.33 21.67
N ALA A 322 -29.17 41.00 22.74
CA ALA A 322 -29.84 42.20 23.23
C ALA A 322 -29.83 43.34 22.20
N PHE A 323 -28.78 43.45 21.38
CA PHE A 323 -28.67 44.37 20.25
C PHE A 323 -29.31 43.85 18.93
N GLY A 324 -30.13 42.77 18.98
CA GLY A 324 -30.94 42.32 17.85
C GLY A 324 -30.29 41.29 16.94
N ALA A 325 -29.14 40.72 17.32
CA ALA A 325 -28.54 39.67 16.53
C ALA A 325 -29.42 38.39 16.54
N THR A 326 -29.76 37.86 15.36
CA THR A 326 -30.54 36.64 15.25
C THR A 326 -29.68 35.41 15.56
N ARG A 327 -30.32 34.31 16.04
CA ARG A 327 -29.63 33.05 16.37
C ARG A 327 -28.84 32.51 15.17
N GLY A 328 -29.40 32.61 13.96
CA GLY A 328 -28.74 32.11 12.73
C GLY A 328 -27.45 32.87 12.40
N VAL A 329 -27.40 34.18 12.64
CA VAL A 329 -26.21 35.02 12.43
C VAL A 329 -25.09 34.59 13.39
N LEU A 330 -25.41 34.36 14.66
CA LEU A 330 -24.44 33.95 15.68
C LEU A 330 -23.87 32.54 15.40
N ILE A 331 -24.73 31.59 15.08
CA ILE A 331 -24.31 30.23 14.71
C ILE A 331 -23.39 30.26 13.46
N ARG A 332 -23.80 30.97 12.40
CA ARG A 332 -23.00 31.10 11.18
C ARG A 332 -21.63 31.75 11.45
N GLN A 333 -21.55 32.72 12.32
CA GLN A 333 -20.29 33.36 12.70
C GLN A 333 -19.35 32.35 13.37
N ILE A 334 -19.82 31.58 14.38
CA ILE A 334 -19.02 30.60 15.09
C ILE A 334 -18.58 29.46 14.16
N LEU A 335 -19.46 28.99 13.29
CA LEU A 335 -19.11 27.96 12.29
C LEU A 335 -18.04 28.46 11.32
N ASN A 336 -18.12 29.72 10.87
CA ASN A 336 -17.10 30.31 10.01
C ASN A 336 -15.73 30.44 10.70
N GLU A 337 -15.73 30.83 11.99
CA GLU A 337 -14.50 30.88 12.77
C GLU A 337 -13.84 29.51 12.91
N ASN A 338 -14.62 28.47 13.24
CA ASN A 338 -14.13 27.10 13.32
C ASN A 338 -13.66 26.57 11.96
N LEU A 339 -14.34 26.94 10.87
CA LEU A 339 -13.91 26.59 9.50
C LEU A 339 -12.50 27.11 9.20
N VAL A 340 -12.22 28.38 9.52
CA VAL A 340 -10.88 28.96 9.28
C VAL A 340 -9.81 28.24 10.12
N LEU A 341 -10.09 27.95 11.39
CA LEU A 341 -9.16 27.20 12.25
C LEU A 341 -8.92 25.77 11.73
N THR A 342 -9.98 25.11 11.24
CA THR A 342 -9.90 23.77 10.64
C THR A 342 -9.09 23.79 9.35
N LEU A 343 -9.22 24.84 8.52
CA LEU A 343 -8.42 25.01 7.30
C LEU A 343 -6.93 25.15 7.64
N ILE A 344 -6.58 25.95 8.63
CA ILE A 344 -5.20 26.12 9.09
C ILE A 344 -4.67 24.80 9.66
N GLY A 345 -5.44 24.17 10.57
CA GLY A 345 -5.10 22.86 11.14
C GLY A 345 -4.93 21.78 10.07
N GLY A 346 -5.79 21.79 9.03
CA GLY A 346 -5.72 20.90 7.88
C GLY A 346 -4.45 21.06 7.07
N ALA A 347 -4.07 22.29 6.75
CA ALA A 347 -2.83 22.56 6.03
C ALA A 347 -1.59 22.11 6.82
N VAL A 348 -1.55 22.40 8.13
CA VAL A 348 -0.49 21.95 9.04
C VAL A 348 -0.48 20.43 9.12
N GLY A 349 -1.65 19.79 9.30
CA GLY A 349 -1.79 18.34 9.38
C GLY A 349 -1.35 17.62 8.09
N LEU A 350 -1.60 18.21 6.92
CA LEU A 350 -1.09 17.68 5.66
C LEU A 350 0.45 17.62 5.66
N VAL A 351 1.12 18.72 6.02
CA VAL A 351 2.58 18.75 6.08
C VAL A 351 3.11 17.71 7.08
N PHE A 352 2.53 17.65 8.28
CA PHE A 352 2.93 16.67 9.28
C PHE A 352 2.65 15.23 8.88
N SER A 353 1.61 14.95 8.09
CA SER A 353 1.33 13.59 7.59
C SER A 353 2.44 13.08 6.70
N TYR A 354 2.98 13.92 5.82
CA TYR A 354 4.13 13.56 4.99
C TYR A 354 5.39 13.33 5.81
N LEU A 355 5.68 14.23 6.75
CA LEU A 355 6.82 14.09 7.64
C LEU A 355 6.73 12.82 8.48
N ALA A 356 5.54 12.47 8.98
CA ALA A 356 5.29 11.27 9.76
C ALA A 356 5.50 10.00 8.92
N VAL A 357 4.88 9.90 7.73
CA VAL A 357 5.02 8.74 6.85
C VAL A 357 6.47 8.60 6.37
N TYR A 358 7.11 9.71 5.99
CA TYR A 358 8.51 9.70 5.58
C TYR A 358 9.45 9.29 6.72
N GLY A 359 9.25 9.80 7.92
CA GLY A 359 10.03 9.45 9.11
C GLY A 359 9.85 8.00 9.55
N MET A 360 8.63 7.48 9.41
CA MET A 360 8.27 6.11 9.82
C MET A 360 8.38 5.10 8.66
N ARG A 361 8.82 5.50 7.48
CA ARG A 361 8.81 4.66 6.26
C ARG A 361 9.46 3.30 6.46
N THR A 362 10.61 3.25 7.12
CA THR A 362 11.31 2.00 7.38
C THR A 362 10.47 1.07 8.26
N TRP A 363 9.88 1.58 9.33
CA TRP A 363 9.03 0.79 10.23
C TRP A 363 7.73 0.33 9.57
N LEU A 364 7.11 1.18 8.75
CA LEU A 364 5.84 0.88 8.09
C LEU A 364 5.97 -0.14 6.95
N PHE A 365 7.11 -0.15 6.24
CA PHE A 365 7.28 -0.88 4.99
C PHE A 365 8.38 -1.94 5.01
N THR A 366 9.28 -1.94 5.99
CA THR A 366 10.25 -3.02 6.17
C THR A 366 9.59 -4.13 6.97
N ASN A 367 9.09 -5.15 6.29
CA ASN A 367 8.75 -6.39 6.97
C ASN A 367 10.05 -7.07 7.40
N ASN A 368 10.09 -7.57 8.63
CA ASN A 368 11.23 -8.16 9.33
C ASN A 368 11.71 -9.50 8.72
N GLN A 369 11.33 -9.83 7.49
CA GLN A 369 11.71 -11.07 6.82
C GLN A 369 12.63 -10.78 5.62
N ASN A 370 13.93 -10.91 5.88
CA ASN A 370 14.99 -11.20 4.90
C ASN A 370 15.29 -10.23 3.77
N THR A 371 14.92 -8.97 3.84
CA THR A 371 15.48 -8.01 2.90
C THR A 371 16.78 -7.48 3.45
N GLY A 372 17.89 -8.09 3.02
CA GLY A 372 19.24 -7.54 3.22
C GLY A 372 19.46 -6.29 2.38
N THR A 373 18.41 -5.54 2.11
CA THR A 373 18.35 -4.56 1.06
C THR A 373 18.80 -3.20 1.49
N SER A 374 19.76 -2.71 0.76
CA SER A 374 20.08 -1.30 0.58
C SER A 374 19.13 -0.62 -0.44
N GLY A 375 17.92 -1.16 -0.65
CA GLY A 375 16.94 -0.57 -1.54
C GLY A 375 16.60 0.83 -1.03
N GLU A 376 16.87 1.85 -1.82
CA GLU A 376 16.41 3.19 -1.52
C GLU A 376 14.89 3.18 -1.51
N PHE A 377 14.31 3.66 -0.40
CA PHE A 377 12.90 3.98 -0.35
C PHE A 377 12.68 5.22 -1.20
N ASP A 378 12.61 5.05 -2.51
CA ASP A 378 12.14 6.13 -3.37
C ASP A 378 10.61 6.22 -3.19
N LEU A 379 10.22 6.98 -2.18
CA LEU A 379 8.85 7.43 -2.00
C LEU A 379 8.61 8.53 -3.02
N SER A 380 8.24 8.16 -4.23
CA SER A 380 7.78 9.13 -5.21
C SER A 380 6.68 9.99 -4.57
N MET A 381 6.86 11.32 -4.60
CA MET A 381 5.86 12.27 -4.10
C MET A 381 4.47 12.02 -4.71
N SER A 382 4.40 11.49 -5.93
CA SER A 382 3.14 11.13 -6.60
C SER A 382 2.37 9.99 -5.90
N VAL A 383 3.08 9.07 -5.24
CA VAL A 383 2.45 7.96 -4.48
C VAL A 383 1.97 8.46 -3.12
N LEU A 384 2.72 9.37 -2.51
CA LEU A 384 2.35 9.97 -1.22
C LEU A 384 1.21 10.98 -1.35
N PHE A 385 1.12 11.69 -2.48
CA PHE A 385 0.15 12.76 -2.67
C PHE A 385 -1.07 12.30 -3.45
N SER A 386 -2.11 11.87 -2.73
CA SER A 386 -3.45 11.71 -3.29
C SER A 386 -4.33 12.89 -2.88
N PRO A 387 -4.58 13.87 -3.76
CA PRO A 387 -5.47 15.00 -3.46
C PRO A 387 -6.87 14.53 -3.04
N THR A 388 -7.37 13.47 -3.63
CA THR A 388 -8.68 12.89 -3.33
C THR A 388 -8.76 12.43 -1.88
N VAL A 389 -7.74 11.71 -1.41
CA VAL A 389 -7.68 11.21 -0.02
C VAL A 389 -7.57 12.36 0.95
N PHE A 390 -6.71 13.34 0.65
CA PHE A 390 -6.61 14.54 1.47
C PHE A 390 -7.94 15.28 1.56
N CYS A 391 -8.62 15.51 0.44
CA CYS A 391 -9.92 16.18 0.43
C CYS A 391 -10.98 15.40 1.23
N LEU A 392 -11.01 14.07 1.15
CA LEU A 392 -11.93 13.24 1.91
C LEU A 392 -11.62 13.29 3.42
N ALA A 393 -10.36 13.14 3.81
CA ALA A 393 -9.93 13.23 5.20
C ALA A 393 -10.20 14.62 5.79
N PHE A 394 -9.91 15.67 5.01
CA PHE A 394 -10.19 17.03 5.37
C PHE A 394 -11.69 17.29 5.52
N LEU A 395 -12.50 16.86 4.55
CA LEU A 395 -13.96 16.99 4.61
C LEU A 395 -14.53 16.26 5.83
N PHE A 396 -14.04 15.06 6.12
CA PHE A 396 -14.44 14.31 7.29
C PHE A 396 -14.11 15.08 8.60
N CYS A 397 -12.89 15.57 8.74
CA CYS A 397 -12.49 16.38 9.89
C CYS A 397 -13.31 17.68 10.01
N LEU A 398 -13.61 18.30 8.87
CA LEU A 398 -14.45 19.49 8.81
C LEU A 398 -15.87 19.18 9.31
N VAL A 399 -16.49 18.10 8.88
CA VAL A 399 -17.83 17.69 9.33
C VAL A 399 -17.82 17.42 10.82
N ILE A 400 -16.84 16.68 11.34
CA ILE A 400 -16.74 16.40 12.79
C ILE A 400 -16.53 17.70 13.57
N ASN A 401 -15.66 18.62 13.14
CA ASN A 401 -15.44 19.89 13.80
C ASN A 401 -16.70 20.76 13.79
N LEU A 402 -17.45 20.79 12.67
CA LEU A 402 -18.70 21.52 12.58
C LEU A 402 -19.77 20.93 13.50
N LEU A 403 -19.87 19.61 13.60
CA LEU A 403 -20.79 18.94 14.52
C LEU A 403 -20.40 19.18 15.98
N SER A 404 -19.11 19.06 16.31
CA SER A 404 -18.58 19.28 17.66
C SER A 404 -18.74 20.72 18.14
N ALA A 405 -18.66 21.71 17.24
CA ALA A 405 -18.88 23.12 17.56
C ALA A 405 -20.34 23.51 17.41
N GLY A 406 -21.05 22.96 16.45
CA GLY A 406 -22.44 23.32 16.13
C GLY A 406 -23.44 22.90 17.21
N LEU A 407 -23.27 21.67 17.75
CA LEU A 407 -24.16 21.14 18.80
C LEU A 407 -24.13 22.01 20.08
N PRO A 408 -22.97 22.32 20.72
CA PRO A 408 -22.93 23.20 21.88
C PRO A 408 -23.43 24.61 21.56
N THR A 409 -23.08 25.12 20.37
CA THR A 409 -23.52 26.46 19.93
C THR A 409 -25.04 26.54 19.78
N TRP A 410 -25.66 25.52 19.22
CA TRP A 410 -27.11 25.44 19.05
C TRP A 410 -27.84 25.33 20.40
N LEU A 411 -27.28 24.52 21.33
CA LEU A 411 -27.80 24.43 22.70
C LEU A 411 -27.69 25.76 23.43
N ALA A 412 -26.51 26.41 23.42
CA ALA A 412 -26.30 27.71 24.04
C ALA A 412 -27.15 28.82 23.41
N ALA A 413 -27.40 28.77 22.10
CA ALA A 413 -28.29 29.73 21.44
C ALA A 413 -29.76 29.59 21.84
N ARG A 414 -30.16 28.49 22.48
CA ARG A 414 -31.52 28.29 23.05
C ARG A 414 -31.70 28.92 24.43
N HIS A 415 -30.64 29.16 25.20
CA HIS A 415 -30.73 29.83 26.50
C HIS A 415 -31.35 31.23 26.36
N THR A 416 -32.15 31.61 27.35
CA THR A 416 -32.78 32.94 27.40
C THR A 416 -31.72 34.00 27.68
N ILE A 417 -32.01 35.27 27.33
CA ILE A 417 -31.11 36.41 27.61
C ILE A 417 -30.84 36.54 29.11
N VAL A 418 -31.85 36.25 29.93
CA VAL A 418 -31.78 36.34 31.38
C VAL A 418 -30.84 35.28 31.96
N ASP A 419 -30.96 34.05 31.49
CA ASP A 419 -30.06 32.96 31.92
C ASP A 419 -28.60 33.23 31.51
N SER A 420 -28.37 33.82 30.32
CA SER A 420 -27.04 34.16 29.82
C SER A 420 -26.34 35.30 30.56
N LEU A 421 -27.07 36.15 31.28
CA LEU A 421 -26.53 37.25 32.06
C LEU A 421 -26.35 36.90 33.55
N ASN A 422 -27.06 35.88 34.05
CA ASN A 422 -26.99 35.47 35.46
C ASN A 422 -26.00 34.32 35.74
N ASP A 423 -25.50 33.63 34.72
CA ASP A 423 -24.42 32.63 34.85
C ASP A 423 -23.08 33.38 35.10
N LYS A 424 -22.74 33.53 36.37
CA LYS A 424 -21.41 33.90 36.85
C LYS A 424 -20.71 32.74 37.48
#